data_091430076f275cffb5d000fffbeb0f7d
#
_entry.id   091430076f275cffb5d000fffbeb0f7d
#
_cell.length_a   1.000
_cell.length_b   1.000
_cell.length_c   1.000
_cell.angle_alpha   90.00
_cell.angle_beta   90.00
_cell.angle_gamma   90.00
#
_symmetry.space_group_name_H-M   'P 1'
#
loop_
_entity.id
_entity.type
_entity.pdbx_description
1 polymer ?
#
loop_
_entity_poly.entity_id
_entity_poly.type
_entity_poly.pdbx_seq_one_letter_code
_entity_poly.pdbx_strand_id
1 'polypeptide(L)'
;MKLQRRDALRIMAACMADWWLPRQLFAQRISARKKPERRVIVVTFGGGVRYEDTMAPQGWVNIPHLASELVPQGLVYPVARHEGLTGHFNSTGALVTGTRQNVDAYGSEAPVTATIFEQFRKEHALPPEEAWVIATNKSFGLMGGSKLRAFGDPYSANVLLPKQLLIKTIKSAVSTNSGPGVEDRRALAERMMLALDEGYEGFGWRVFESERTLVPELRASLAKSLLDYFNDPAAPTSGDELTFFMTKEIMNRFAPSLLVVNFWDIDIAHYGAFSLYLDAVRRTDRLVHELWQHVQSLPAYRDRTTLMVVPEMGRDSDVAGNGFANHRSGDESCRRVWLVALGAGVPKGAGTERPIRTMDVAPTVAQILGFKMVECEGRPLPELVF
;
A
#
# COMPACT_ATOMS: atom_id res chain seq x y z
N MET A 1 12.97 32.09 -21.73
CA MET A 1 14.05 31.27 -22.29
C MET A 1 13.72 29.82 -21.88
N LYS A 2 13.33 28.98 -22.80
CA LYS A 2 12.98 27.56 -22.47
C LYS A 2 14.28 26.81 -22.21
N LEU A 3 14.57 26.48 -20.95
CA LEU A 3 15.68 25.56 -20.64
C LEU A 3 15.42 24.21 -21.30
N GLN A 4 16.41 23.72 -22.03
CA GLN A 4 16.33 22.42 -22.67
C GLN A 4 16.54 21.33 -21.62
N ARG A 5 15.82 20.20 -21.77
CA ARG A 5 15.94 18.97 -20.93
C ARG A 5 17.38 18.56 -20.58
N ARG A 6 18.34 18.94 -21.40
CA ARG A 6 19.79 18.67 -21.22
C ARG A 6 20.42 19.41 -20.06
N ASP A 7 19.92 20.58 -19.69
CA ASP A 7 20.54 21.40 -18.64
C ASP A 7 20.07 20.96 -17.24
N ALA A 8 18.82 20.55 -17.09
CA ALA A 8 18.32 19.94 -15.87
C ALA A 8 19.05 18.62 -15.54
N LEU A 9 19.35 17.80 -16.55
CA LEU A 9 20.13 16.57 -16.40
C LEU A 9 21.60 16.82 -16.01
N ARG A 10 22.21 17.90 -16.48
CA ARG A 10 23.60 18.27 -16.11
C ARG A 10 23.69 18.76 -14.65
N ILE A 11 22.68 19.48 -14.18
CA ILE A 11 22.62 19.98 -12.81
C ILE A 11 22.41 18.83 -11.82
N MET A 12 21.56 17.84 -12.16
CA MET A 12 21.37 16.63 -11.35
C MET A 12 22.61 15.72 -11.35
N ALA A 13 23.33 15.61 -12.46
CA ALA A 13 24.57 14.83 -12.55
C ALA A 13 25.69 15.41 -11.67
N ALA A 14 25.77 16.72 -11.51
CA ALA A 14 26.78 17.37 -10.65
C ALA A 14 26.55 17.12 -9.15
N CYS A 15 25.31 16.86 -8.72
CA CYS A 15 24.98 16.52 -7.33
C CYS A 15 25.11 15.02 -7.01
N MET A 16 25.34 14.17 -8.02
CA MET A 16 25.35 12.70 -7.88
C MET A 16 26.58 12.02 -8.49
N ALA A 17 27.67 12.77 -8.75
CA ALA A 17 28.86 12.25 -9.40
C ALA A 17 29.56 11.10 -8.65
N ASP A 18 29.29 10.90 -7.36
CA ASP A 18 29.90 9.84 -6.52
C ASP A 18 29.03 8.57 -6.38
N TRP A 19 27.91 8.43 -7.11
CA TRP A 19 26.92 7.38 -6.83
C TRP A 19 26.66 6.44 -8.01
N TRP A 20 27.67 6.15 -8.78
CA TRP A 20 27.57 5.18 -9.88
C TRP A 20 27.89 3.76 -9.41
N LEU A 21 26.93 3.07 -8.77
CA LEU A 21 27.02 1.63 -8.57
C LEU A 21 26.30 0.91 -9.72
N PRO A 22 26.96 -0.07 -10.40
CA PRO A 22 26.35 -0.80 -11.50
C PRO A 22 25.13 -1.59 -11.05
N ARG A 23 24.06 -1.58 -11.84
CA ARG A 23 22.84 -2.39 -11.66
C ARG A 23 23.12 -3.88 -11.33
N GLN A 24 24.27 -4.37 -11.71
CA GLN A 24 24.70 -5.75 -11.51
C GLN A 24 25.02 -6.13 -10.06
N LEU A 25 25.36 -5.20 -9.18
CA LEU A 25 25.72 -5.50 -7.79
C LEU A 25 24.48 -5.82 -6.92
N PHE A 26 23.30 -5.32 -7.25
CA PHE A 26 22.07 -5.69 -6.55
C PHE A 26 21.58 -7.08 -6.94
N ALA A 27 21.78 -7.49 -8.19
CA ALA A 27 21.38 -8.81 -8.68
C ALA A 27 22.28 -9.96 -8.15
N GLN A 28 23.54 -9.70 -7.83
CA GLN A 28 24.49 -10.76 -7.44
C GLN A 28 24.40 -11.19 -5.97
N ARG A 29 23.73 -10.46 -5.09
CA ARG A 29 23.50 -10.88 -3.70
C ARG A 29 22.25 -11.71 -3.47
N ILE A 30 21.41 -11.91 -4.47
CA ILE A 30 20.30 -12.84 -4.39
C ILE A 30 20.88 -14.25 -4.58
N SER A 31 21.36 -14.81 -3.47
CA SER A 31 21.70 -16.24 -3.37
C SER A 31 20.59 -17.08 -3.98
N ALA A 32 20.94 -18.20 -4.62
CA ALA A 32 20.06 -19.15 -5.31
C ALA A 32 19.05 -19.87 -4.38
N ARG A 33 18.34 -19.12 -3.52
CA ARG A 33 17.20 -19.63 -2.77
C ARG A 33 15.99 -19.67 -3.69
N LYS A 34 15.31 -20.79 -3.71
CA LYS A 34 14.11 -20.97 -4.54
C LYS A 34 13.04 -19.95 -4.09
N LYS A 35 12.78 -18.95 -4.90
CA LYS A 35 11.67 -18.01 -4.66
C LYS A 35 10.36 -18.78 -4.62
N PRO A 36 9.38 -18.39 -3.78
CA PRO A 36 8.05 -18.94 -3.83
C PRO A 36 7.49 -18.88 -5.26
N GLU A 37 6.80 -19.94 -5.66
CA GLU A 37 6.18 -20.00 -6.99
C GLU A 37 5.01 -19.04 -7.12
N ARG A 38 4.31 -18.82 -6.01
CA ARG A 38 3.13 -17.96 -5.90
C ARG A 38 3.48 -16.61 -5.32
N ARG A 39 2.64 -15.64 -5.66
CA ARG A 39 2.74 -14.27 -5.18
C ARG A 39 1.40 -13.81 -4.65
N VAL A 40 1.44 -12.96 -3.65
CA VAL A 40 0.24 -12.33 -3.09
C VAL A 40 0.41 -10.82 -3.03
N ILE A 41 -0.59 -10.12 -3.52
CA ILE A 41 -0.73 -8.68 -3.37
C ILE A 41 -2.04 -8.41 -2.62
N VAL A 42 -1.97 -7.73 -1.49
CA VAL A 42 -3.14 -7.24 -0.75
C VAL A 42 -3.19 -5.73 -0.94
N VAL A 43 -4.32 -5.24 -1.44
CA VAL A 43 -4.57 -3.80 -1.61
C VAL A 43 -5.69 -3.39 -0.68
N THR A 44 -5.46 -2.36 0.12
CA THR A 44 -6.51 -1.78 0.94
C THR A 44 -7.15 -0.57 0.25
N PHE A 45 -8.49 -0.54 0.23
CA PHE A 45 -9.23 0.69 0.05
C PHE A 45 -9.10 1.49 1.35
N GLY A 46 -7.96 2.17 1.48
CA GLY A 46 -7.54 2.82 2.71
C GLY A 46 -8.25 4.15 2.94
N GLY A 47 -8.42 4.45 4.22
CA GLY A 47 -9.29 5.52 4.66
C GLY A 47 -10.69 5.03 5.06
N GLY A 48 -11.05 3.80 4.67
CA GLY A 48 -12.36 3.21 4.91
C GLY A 48 -13.43 3.70 3.93
N VAL A 49 -14.37 2.82 3.55
CA VAL A 49 -15.46 3.14 2.62
C VAL A 49 -16.78 2.59 3.12
N ARG A 50 -17.87 3.32 2.86
CA ARG A 50 -19.20 2.78 3.09
C ARG A 50 -19.52 1.69 2.06
N TYR A 51 -20.19 0.63 2.52
CA TYR A 51 -20.68 -0.42 1.66
C TYR A 51 -21.66 0.11 0.61
N GLU A 52 -22.51 1.05 1.01
CA GLU A 52 -23.52 1.71 0.19
C GLU A 52 -22.93 2.53 -0.96
N ASP A 53 -21.73 3.07 -0.77
CA ASP A 53 -21.04 3.89 -1.78
C ASP A 53 -20.13 3.05 -2.69
N THR A 54 -20.00 1.73 -2.43
CA THR A 54 -19.12 0.84 -3.17
C THR A 54 -19.83 -0.44 -3.62
N MET A 55 -19.90 -1.48 -2.80
CA MET A 55 -20.30 -2.83 -3.22
C MET A 55 -21.82 -3.00 -3.32
N ALA A 56 -22.63 -2.14 -2.68
CA ALA A 56 -24.06 -2.13 -2.93
C ALA A 56 -24.37 -1.67 -4.37
N PRO A 57 -25.48 -2.15 -5.01
CA PRO A 57 -25.75 -1.87 -6.41
C PRO A 57 -25.72 -0.36 -6.77
N GLN A 58 -26.22 0.51 -5.90
CA GLN A 58 -26.18 1.96 -6.09
C GLN A 58 -24.77 2.54 -6.02
N GLY A 59 -23.82 1.85 -5.37
CA GLY A 59 -22.43 2.26 -5.21
C GLY A 59 -21.54 1.90 -6.40
N TRP A 60 -21.99 1.01 -7.30
CA TRP A 60 -21.18 0.53 -8.42
C TRP A 60 -20.71 1.64 -9.36
N VAL A 61 -21.46 2.73 -9.43
CA VAL A 61 -21.07 3.94 -10.20
C VAL A 61 -19.75 4.56 -9.69
N ASN A 62 -19.39 4.31 -8.45
CA ASN A 62 -18.15 4.81 -7.84
C ASN A 62 -16.99 3.81 -7.94
N ILE A 63 -17.26 2.54 -8.29
CA ILE A 63 -16.26 1.49 -8.47
C ILE A 63 -16.46 0.77 -9.83
N PRO A 64 -16.54 1.51 -10.96
CA PRO A 64 -16.91 0.93 -12.25
C PRO A 64 -15.96 -0.18 -12.70
N HIS A 65 -14.66 -0.07 -12.46
CA HIS A 65 -13.68 -1.09 -12.84
C HIS A 65 -13.80 -2.35 -11.99
N LEU A 66 -13.92 -2.21 -10.67
CA LEU A 66 -14.16 -3.36 -9.79
C LEU A 66 -15.47 -4.05 -10.19
N ALA A 67 -16.57 -3.31 -10.31
CA ALA A 67 -17.89 -3.88 -10.54
C ALA A 67 -18.02 -4.56 -11.91
N SER A 68 -17.52 -3.94 -12.99
CA SER A 68 -17.77 -4.42 -14.36
C SER A 68 -16.62 -5.24 -14.96
N GLU A 69 -15.39 -5.05 -14.49
CA GLU A 69 -14.22 -5.68 -15.11
C GLU A 69 -13.53 -6.69 -14.19
N LEU A 70 -13.36 -6.38 -12.89
CA LEU A 70 -12.58 -7.23 -11.99
C LEU A 70 -13.43 -8.31 -11.31
N VAL A 71 -14.59 -7.95 -10.79
CA VAL A 71 -15.53 -8.90 -10.15
C VAL A 71 -15.87 -10.08 -11.07
N PRO A 72 -16.16 -9.89 -12.37
CA PRO A 72 -16.37 -11.03 -13.27
C PRO A 72 -15.17 -11.96 -13.47
N GLN A 73 -13.96 -11.51 -13.15
CA GLN A 73 -12.73 -12.29 -13.26
C GLN A 73 -12.34 -13.00 -11.97
N GLY A 74 -13.04 -12.78 -10.87
CA GLY A 74 -12.64 -13.23 -9.55
C GLY A 74 -13.74 -13.79 -8.68
N LEU A 75 -13.49 -13.79 -7.39
CA LEU A 75 -14.40 -14.20 -6.32
C LEU A 75 -14.70 -13.00 -5.43
N VAL A 76 -15.98 -12.79 -5.13
CA VAL A 76 -16.46 -11.71 -4.27
C VAL A 76 -17.03 -12.24 -2.98
N TYR A 77 -16.64 -11.63 -1.88
CA TYR A 77 -17.26 -11.74 -0.57
C TYR A 77 -17.93 -10.40 -0.24
N PRO A 78 -19.22 -10.24 -0.54
CA PRO A 78 -19.93 -8.99 -0.28
C PRO A 78 -20.16 -8.72 1.20
N VAL A 79 -20.05 -9.77 2.03
CA VAL A 79 -20.22 -9.71 3.48
C VAL A 79 -18.89 -10.05 4.15
N ALA A 80 -18.07 -9.04 4.38
CA ALA A 80 -16.88 -9.13 5.21
C ALA A 80 -17.05 -8.19 6.42
N ARG A 81 -16.41 -8.55 7.53
CA ARG A 81 -16.51 -7.78 8.76
C ARG A 81 -15.14 -7.56 9.38
N HIS A 82 -14.85 -6.31 9.71
CA HIS A 82 -13.74 -5.97 10.59
C HIS A 82 -14.15 -6.21 12.05
N GLU A 83 -13.37 -6.99 12.78
CA GLU A 83 -13.55 -7.22 14.20
C GLU A 83 -12.49 -6.44 15.00
N GLY A 84 -12.92 -5.65 15.96
CA GLY A 84 -12.03 -4.83 16.78
C GLY A 84 -12.29 -3.33 16.60
N LEU A 85 -11.29 -2.52 16.90
CA LEU A 85 -11.36 -1.06 16.76
C LEU A 85 -11.27 -0.66 15.28
N THR A 86 -12.20 0.17 14.83
CA THR A 86 -12.25 0.70 13.47
C THR A 86 -11.30 1.89 13.30
N GLY A 87 -10.04 1.68 13.63
CA GLY A 87 -8.95 2.62 13.43
C GLY A 87 -7.98 2.06 12.38
N HIS A 88 -7.37 2.91 11.59
CA HIS A 88 -6.53 2.53 10.45
C HIS A 88 -5.45 1.51 10.81
N PHE A 89 -4.69 1.77 11.90
CA PHE A 89 -3.60 0.89 12.32
C PHE A 89 -4.11 -0.42 12.94
N ASN A 90 -5.26 -0.38 13.62
CA ASN A 90 -5.91 -1.57 14.16
C ASN A 90 -6.45 -2.45 13.02
N SER A 91 -7.11 -1.84 12.05
CA SER A 91 -7.72 -2.56 10.92
C SER A 91 -6.67 -3.15 9.98
N THR A 92 -5.66 -2.35 9.58
CA THR A 92 -4.55 -2.84 8.76
C THR A 92 -3.70 -3.85 9.52
N GLY A 93 -3.49 -3.63 10.82
CA GLY A 93 -2.84 -4.60 11.70
C GLY A 93 -3.56 -5.95 11.70
N ALA A 94 -4.90 -5.96 11.79
CA ALA A 94 -5.67 -7.19 11.74
C ALA A 94 -5.53 -7.92 10.37
N LEU A 95 -5.48 -7.17 9.26
CA LEU A 95 -5.25 -7.73 7.93
C LEU A 95 -3.88 -8.42 7.80
N VAL A 96 -2.85 -7.90 8.46
CA VAL A 96 -1.48 -8.42 8.32
C VAL A 96 -1.05 -9.37 9.44
N THR A 97 -1.84 -9.51 10.51
CA THR A 97 -1.54 -10.43 11.62
C THR A 97 -2.53 -11.58 11.75
N GLY A 98 -3.75 -11.41 11.24
CA GLY A 98 -4.84 -12.36 11.45
C GLY A 98 -5.39 -12.37 12.88
N THR A 99 -5.14 -11.32 13.66
CA THR A 99 -5.61 -11.15 15.05
C THR A 99 -6.16 -9.73 15.25
N ARG A 100 -7.05 -9.58 16.22
CA ARG A 100 -7.49 -8.26 16.63
C ARG A 100 -6.32 -7.46 17.19
N GLN A 101 -6.22 -6.22 16.77
CA GLN A 101 -5.18 -5.31 17.24
C GLN A 101 -5.76 -4.23 18.14
N ASN A 102 -4.98 -3.82 19.13
CA ASN A 102 -5.30 -2.72 20.02
C ASN A 102 -4.05 -1.82 20.12
N VAL A 103 -3.75 -1.14 19.03
CA VAL A 103 -2.66 -0.18 18.94
C VAL A 103 -3.22 1.24 18.89
N ASP A 104 -2.37 2.23 19.13
CA ASP A 104 -2.79 3.63 19.16
C ASP A 104 -3.28 4.14 17.79
N ALA A 105 -3.86 5.32 17.79
CA ALA A 105 -4.40 5.97 16.59
C ALA A 105 -3.35 6.76 15.80
N TYR A 106 -2.08 6.76 16.22
CA TYR A 106 -1.02 7.60 15.65
C TYR A 106 0.03 6.82 14.88
N GLY A 107 -0.03 5.47 14.89
CA GLY A 107 0.96 4.61 14.28
C GLY A 107 2.29 4.55 15.05
N SER A 108 2.27 4.91 16.37
CA SER A 108 3.47 4.86 17.22
C SER A 108 3.74 3.47 17.80
N GLU A 109 2.82 2.55 17.61
CA GLU A 109 2.89 1.17 18.08
C GLU A 109 2.90 0.20 16.91
N ALA A 110 3.84 -0.75 16.94
CA ALA A 110 3.84 -1.86 16.01
C ALA A 110 2.75 -2.89 16.37
N PRO A 111 2.33 -3.73 15.42
CA PRO A 111 1.44 -4.85 15.68
C PRO A 111 1.89 -5.68 16.89
N VAL A 112 0.92 -6.11 17.72
CA VAL A 112 1.20 -6.83 18.96
C VAL A 112 1.53 -8.31 18.74
N THR A 113 1.15 -8.85 17.58
CA THR A 113 1.44 -10.24 17.16
C THR A 113 2.27 -10.24 15.88
N ALA A 114 2.95 -11.36 15.61
CA ALA A 114 3.80 -11.48 14.43
C ALA A 114 3.00 -11.29 13.13
N THR A 115 3.53 -10.49 12.24
CA THR A 115 2.93 -10.21 10.94
C THR A 115 3.14 -11.34 9.94
N ILE A 116 2.31 -11.38 8.89
CA ILE A 116 2.50 -12.30 7.75
C ILE A 116 3.89 -12.16 7.13
N PHE A 117 4.47 -10.97 7.13
CA PHE A 117 5.79 -10.71 6.56
C PHE A 117 6.88 -11.41 7.34
N GLU A 118 6.85 -11.27 8.67
CA GLU A 118 7.84 -11.87 9.56
C GLU A 118 7.76 -13.39 9.52
N GLN A 119 6.54 -13.94 9.58
CA GLN A 119 6.32 -15.39 9.56
C GLN A 119 6.72 -15.97 8.21
N PHE A 120 6.33 -15.35 7.10
CA PHE A 120 6.71 -15.73 5.74
C PHE A 120 8.22 -15.75 5.53
N ARG A 121 8.89 -14.64 5.87
CA ARG A 121 10.32 -14.53 5.67
C ARG A 121 11.13 -15.47 6.58
N LYS A 122 10.68 -15.68 7.81
CA LYS A 122 11.31 -16.59 8.76
C LYS A 122 11.20 -18.03 8.31
N GLU A 123 9.98 -18.48 7.95
CA GLU A 123 9.74 -19.87 7.54
C GLU A 123 10.53 -20.24 6.29
N HIS A 124 10.51 -19.39 5.28
CA HIS A 124 11.21 -19.64 4.01
C HIS A 124 12.66 -19.12 3.99
N ALA A 125 13.17 -18.56 5.09
CA ALA A 125 14.48 -17.94 5.19
C ALA A 125 14.77 -16.93 4.05
N LEU A 126 13.80 -16.04 3.76
CA LEU A 126 13.82 -15.13 2.63
C LEU A 126 14.47 -13.79 2.97
N PRO A 127 15.09 -13.15 1.97
CA PRO A 127 15.62 -11.80 2.12
C PRO A 127 14.49 -10.77 2.21
N PRO A 128 14.77 -9.54 2.70
CA PRO A 128 13.76 -8.52 2.89
C PRO A 128 13.05 -8.05 1.61
N GLU A 129 13.70 -8.18 0.47
CA GLU A 129 13.16 -7.78 -0.83
C GLU A 129 11.95 -8.63 -1.28
N GLU A 130 11.69 -9.76 -0.61
CA GLU A 130 10.55 -10.63 -0.90
C GLU A 130 9.25 -10.18 -0.22
N ALA A 131 9.31 -9.24 0.74
CA ALA A 131 8.14 -8.77 1.48
C ALA A 131 8.15 -7.25 1.63
N TRP A 132 7.08 -6.59 1.19
CA TRP A 132 6.96 -5.13 1.22
C TRP A 132 5.61 -4.66 1.73
N VAL A 133 5.66 -3.53 2.43
CA VAL A 133 4.52 -2.64 2.70
C VAL A 133 4.78 -1.34 1.98
N ILE A 134 3.86 -0.90 1.13
CA ILE A 134 3.90 0.42 0.50
C ILE A 134 2.63 1.16 0.92
N ALA A 135 2.77 2.26 1.62
CA ALA A 135 1.64 2.96 2.21
C ALA A 135 1.68 4.46 1.91
N THR A 136 0.53 5.01 1.55
CA THR A 136 0.35 6.43 1.28
C THR A 136 0.55 7.26 2.54
N ASN A 137 -0.04 6.83 3.66
CA ASN A 137 0.12 7.54 4.93
C ASN A 137 1.47 7.24 5.57
N LYS A 138 2.21 8.31 5.86
CA LYS A 138 3.56 8.25 6.46
C LYS A 138 3.62 7.63 7.87
N SER A 139 2.48 7.47 8.54
CA SER A 139 2.42 6.87 9.88
C SER A 139 2.38 5.34 9.88
N PHE A 140 2.34 4.67 8.72
CA PHE A 140 2.39 3.21 8.61
C PHE A 140 3.81 2.61 8.73
N GLY A 141 4.79 3.39 9.17
CA GLY A 141 6.20 2.95 9.24
C GLY A 141 6.45 1.66 10.03
N LEU A 142 5.62 1.36 11.04
CA LEU A 142 5.77 0.18 11.88
C LEU A 142 4.94 -1.03 11.42
N MET A 143 4.16 -0.93 10.33
CA MET A 143 3.27 -2.01 9.87
C MET A 143 4.01 -3.24 9.29
N GLY A 144 5.28 -3.10 8.96
CA GLY A 144 6.07 -4.19 8.37
C GLY A 144 6.52 -5.28 9.35
N GLY A 145 6.37 -5.10 10.65
CA GLY A 145 6.82 -6.04 11.65
C GLY A 145 6.22 -5.81 13.03
N SER A 146 6.55 -6.67 13.96
CA SER A 146 6.14 -6.62 15.37
C SER A 146 7.34 -6.38 16.29
N LYS A 147 7.08 -6.12 17.58
CA LYS A 147 8.14 -6.03 18.62
C LYS A 147 8.44 -7.37 19.29
N LEU A 148 7.97 -8.49 18.73
CA LEU A 148 8.19 -9.80 19.31
C LEU A 148 9.64 -10.23 19.16
N ARG A 149 10.29 -10.64 20.27
CA ARG A 149 11.70 -11.07 20.26
C ARG A 149 12.02 -12.22 19.30
N ALA A 150 11.04 -13.10 19.06
CA ALA A 150 11.21 -14.25 18.15
C ALA A 150 11.13 -13.86 16.66
N PHE A 151 10.70 -12.63 16.36
CA PHE A 151 10.49 -12.06 15.06
C PHE A 151 11.19 -10.70 14.94
N GLY A 152 10.45 -9.62 14.67
CA GLY A 152 11.02 -8.26 14.65
C GLY A 152 11.94 -8.02 13.45
N ASP A 153 12.87 -7.12 13.62
CA ASP A 153 13.73 -6.57 12.57
C ASP A 153 14.34 -7.54 11.58
N PRO A 154 14.93 -8.69 11.99
CA PRO A 154 15.54 -9.60 11.02
C PRO A 154 14.55 -10.13 9.98
N TYR A 155 13.25 -10.16 10.31
CA TYR A 155 12.20 -10.75 9.50
C TYR A 155 11.15 -9.75 9.02
N SER A 156 11.17 -8.50 9.49
CA SER A 156 10.23 -7.46 9.08
C SER A 156 10.26 -7.19 7.57
N ALA A 157 9.13 -6.78 7.00
CA ALA A 157 9.06 -6.32 5.63
C ALA A 157 9.88 -5.05 5.40
N ASN A 158 10.27 -4.78 4.17
CA ASN A 158 10.61 -3.43 3.77
C ASN A 158 9.35 -2.56 3.79
N VAL A 159 9.45 -1.39 4.39
CA VAL A 159 8.36 -0.40 4.42
C VAL A 159 8.77 0.79 3.58
N LEU A 160 7.96 1.11 2.57
CA LEU A 160 8.14 2.28 1.72
C LEU A 160 6.96 3.23 1.92
N LEU A 161 7.28 4.45 2.33
CA LEU A 161 6.36 5.55 2.55
C LEU A 161 6.69 6.63 1.52
N PRO A 162 6.00 6.69 0.36
CA PRO A 162 6.35 7.59 -0.73
C PRO A 162 6.37 9.06 -0.33
N LYS A 163 5.39 9.53 0.45
CA LYS A 163 5.38 10.90 0.97
C LYS A 163 6.56 11.19 1.89
N GLN A 164 6.95 10.24 2.75
CA GLN A 164 8.13 10.40 3.60
C GLN A 164 9.43 10.44 2.79
N LEU A 165 9.54 9.60 1.78
CA LEU A 165 10.66 9.62 0.85
C LEU A 165 10.73 10.95 0.12
N LEU A 166 9.59 11.48 -0.33
CA LEU A 166 9.47 12.78 -0.97
C LEU A 166 9.95 13.93 -0.07
N ILE A 167 9.49 13.96 1.20
CA ILE A 167 9.95 14.97 2.19
C ILE A 167 11.48 14.94 2.34
N LYS A 168 12.06 13.75 2.48
CA LYS A 168 13.52 13.59 2.60
C LYS A 168 14.25 14.08 1.33
N THR A 169 13.69 13.81 0.17
CA THR A 169 14.22 14.24 -1.13
C THR A 169 14.18 15.76 -1.28
N ILE A 170 13.05 16.39 -0.95
CA ILE A 170 12.91 17.87 -0.96
C ILE A 170 13.92 18.51 -0.02
N LYS A 171 14.03 18.04 1.22
CA LYS A 171 14.99 18.55 2.20
C LYS A 171 16.43 18.48 1.68
N SER A 172 16.79 17.39 1.04
CA SER A 172 18.11 17.24 0.43
C SER A 172 18.33 18.21 -0.73
N ALA A 173 17.35 18.40 -1.60
CA ALA A 173 17.43 19.30 -2.75
C ALA A 173 17.52 20.78 -2.34
N VAL A 174 16.81 21.18 -1.27
CA VAL A 174 16.76 22.57 -0.78
C VAL A 174 17.98 22.91 0.09
N SER A 175 18.58 21.93 0.77
CA SER A 175 19.76 22.17 1.63
C SER A 175 21.02 22.61 0.86
N THR A 176 21.07 22.42 -0.45
CA THR A 176 22.13 22.90 -1.34
C THR A 176 21.81 24.30 -1.85
N ASN A 177 21.91 25.31 -0.97
CA ASN A 177 21.46 26.69 -1.23
C ASN A 177 22.40 27.55 -2.14
N SER A 178 23.38 26.95 -2.83
CA SER A 178 24.32 27.69 -3.68
C SER A 178 24.69 26.88 -4.93
N GLY A 179 24.72 27.57 -6.09
CA GLY A 179 25.15 26.99 -7.36
C GLY A 179 24.15 27.16 -8.51
N PRO A 180 24.54 26.85 -9.76
CA PRO A 180 23.66 26.97 -10.92
C PRO A 180 22.42 26.11 -10.80
N GLY A 181 21.24 26.61 -11.23
CA GLY A 181 19.96 25.90 -11.20
C GLY A 181 19.22 25.94 -9.86
N VAL A 182 19.52 26.88 -8.97
CA VAL A 182 18.79 27.05 -7.68
C VAL A 182 17.29 27.28 -7.92
N GLU A 183 16.93 28.11 -8.92
CA GLU A 183 15.53 28.41 -9.26
C GLU A 183 14.78 27.17 -9.76
N ASP A 184 15.41 26.34 -10.60
CA ASP A 184 14.80 25.12 -11.11
C ASP A 184 14.57 24.08 -10.00
N ARG A 185 15.54 23.96 -9.07
CA ARG A 185 15.40 23.10 -7.89
C ARG A 185 14.29 23.59 -6.97
N ARG A 186 14.15 24.91 -6.83
CA ARG A 186 13.10 25.51 -6.01
C ARG A 186 11.72 25.27 -6.62
N ALA A 187 11.54 25.48 -7.91
CA ALA A 187 10.29 25.20 -8.63
C ALA A 187 9.91 23.72 -8.55
N LEU A 188 10.88 22.81 -8.68
CA LEU A 188 10.65 21.37 -8.50
C LEU A 188 10.24 21.06 -7.06
N ALA A 189 10.93 21.62 -6.06
CA ALA A 189 10.59 21.43 -4.65
C ALA A 189 9.20 21.96 -4.31
N GLU A 190 8.78 23.09 -4.88
CA GLU A 190 7.43 23.64 -4.70
C GLU A 190 6.36 22.70 -5.26
N ARG A 191 6.55 22.13 -6.44
CA ARG A 191 5.64 21.12 -7.01
C ARG A 191 5.58 19.86 -6.14
N MET A 192 6.72 19.39 -5.65
CA MET A 192 6.78 18.23 -4.74
C MET A 192 6.09 18.52 -3.40
N MET A 193 6.14 19.77 -2.92
CA MET A 193 5.43 20.18 -1.70
C MET A 193 3.91 20.18 -1.90
N LEU A 194 3.42 20.62 -3.07
CA LEU A 194 1.99 20.55 -3.38
C LEU A 194 1.46 19.11 -3.27
N ALA A 195 2.23 18.13 -3.76
CA ALA A 195 1.86 16.72 -3.64
C ALA A 195 1.79 16.21 -2.19
N LEU A 196 2.46 16.88 -1.24
CA LEU A 196 2.37 16.55 0.18
C LEU A 196 1.12 17.15 0.84
N ASP A 197 0.61 18.25 0.30
CA ASP A 197 -0.58 18.93 0.81
C ASP A 197 -1.87 18.29 0.28
N GLU A 198 -1.79 17.51 -0.79
CA GLU A 198 -2.94 16.76 -1.30
C GLU A 198 -3.28 15.58 -0.39
N GLY A 199 -4.51 15.54 0.08
CA GLY A 199 -5.04 14.47 0.93
C GLY A 199 -5.01 14.77 2.43
N TYR A 200 -5.84 14.03 3.15
CA TYR A 200 -5.98 14.14 4.60
C TYR A 200 -4.95 13.26 5.33
N GLU A 201 -4.10 13.87 6.15
CA GLU A 201 -3.14 13.11 6.98
C GLU A 201 -3.26 13.42 8.49
N GLY A 202 -4.20 14.27 8.88
CA GLY A 202 -4.34 14.75 10.26
C GLY A 202 -3.18 15.66 10.71
N PHE A 203 -3.47 16.57 11.60
CA PHE A 203 -2.45 17.46 12.17
C PHE A 203 -1.56 16.73 13.17
N GLY A 204 -0.24 16.93 13.04
CA GLY A 204 0.73 16.49 14.05
C GLY A 204 1.09 15.01 14.03
N TRP A 205 0.71 14.25 13.04
CA TRP A 205 1.09 12.85 12.94
C TRP A 205 2.59 12.70 12.74
N ARG A 206 3.21 11.95 13.63
CA ARG A 206 4.63 11.65 13.61
C ARG A 206 4.88 10.50 12.64
N VAL A 207 6.06 10.48 12.04
CA VAL A 207 6.55 9.34 11.29
C VAL A 207 7.28 8.40 12.24
N PHE A 208 6.81 7.18 12.33
CA PHE A 208 7.49 6.10 13.03
C PHE A 208 8.04 5.14 11.96
N GLU A 209 9.35 5.01 11.92
CA GLU A 209 10.01 4.05 11.02
C GLU A 209 10.29 2.78 11.82
N SER A 210 10.19 1.61 11.18
CA SER A 210 10.72 0.38 11.76
C SER A 210 12.22 0.53 11.95
N GLU A 211 12.80 -0.19 12.90
CA GLU A 211 14.26 -0.25 13.08
C GLU A 211 14.97 -0.71 11.81
N ARG A 212 14.23 -1.47 10.98
CA ARG A 212 14.65 -1.83 9.63
C ARG A 212 14.32 -0.74 8.63
N THR A 213 15.24 0.18 8.47
CA THR A 213 15.19 1.16 7.39
C THR A 213 15.67 0.58 6.06
N LEU A 214 15.17 1.12 4.95
CA LEU A 214 15.75 0.85 3.63
C LEU A 214 17.23 1.21 3.63
N VAL A 215 18.07 0.35 3.08
CA VAL A 215 19.51 0.66 2.94
C VAL A 215 19.68 1.96 2.13
N PRO A 216 20.70 2.77 2.44
CA PRO A 216 20.87 4.11 1.85
C PRO A 216 20.86 4.11 0.33
N GLU A 217 21.50 3.13 -0.31
CA GLU A 217 21.61 3.00 -1.77
C GLU A 217 20.24 2.77 -2.41
N LEU A 218 19.42 1.90 -1.80
CA LEU A 218 18.06 1.64 -2.26
C LEU A 218 17.18 2.87 -2.09
N ARG A 219 17.27 3.55 -0.95
CA ARG A 219 16.55 4.80 -0.69
C ARG A 219 16.90 5.87 -1.73
N ALA A 220 18.19 6.06 -2.03
CA ALA A 220 18.63 7.02 -3.04
C ALA A 220 18.12 6.67 -4.44
N SER A 221 18.14 5.39 -4.80
CA SER A 221 17.62 4.93 -6.10
C SER A 221 16.11 5.17 -6.23
N LEU A 222 15.33 4.93 -5.17
CA LEU A 222 13.88 5.19 -5.17
C LEU A 222 13.57 6.70 -5.16
N ALA A 223 14.37 7.51 -4.44
CA ALA A 223 14.28 8.97 -4.48
C ALA A 223 14.51 9.50 -5.90
N LYS A 224 15.47 8.92 -6.65
CA LYS A 224 15.68 9.26 -8.06
C LYS A 224 14.45 8.97 -8.91
N SER A 225 13.80 7.85 -8.73
CA SER A 225 12.56 7.53 -9.46
C SER A 225 11.44 8.52 -9.17
N LEU A 226 11.32 9.00 -7.92
CA LEU A 226 10.37 10.07 -7.58
C LEU A 226 10.72 11.37 -8.28
N LEU A 227 11.99 11.77 -8.33
CA LEU A 227 12.43 12.96 -9.07
C LEU A 227 12.08 12.84 -10.56
N ASP A 228 12.35 11.68 -11.17
CA ASP A 228 12.02 11.42 -12.56
C ASP A 228 10.50 11.50 -12.81
N TYR A 229 9.67 11.00 -11.88
CA TYR A 229 8.22 11.12 -11.90
C TYR A 229 7.75 12.58 -11.87
N PHE A 230 8.26 13.39 -10.97
CA PHE A 230 7.88 14.82 -10.86
C PHE A 230 8.44 15.71 -11.98
N ASN A 231 9.39 15.21 -12.77
CA ASN A 231 9.84 15.91 -13.97
C ASN A 231 8.79 15.92 -15.10
N ASP A 232 7.79 15.03 -15.04
CA ASP A 232 6.63 15.09 -15.91
C ASP A 232 5.56 16.02 -15.31
N PRO A 233 5.25 17.16 -15.95
CA PRO A 233 4.24 18.09 -15.46
C PRO A 233 2.83 17.51 -15.44
N ALA A 234 2.56 16.47 -16.21
CA ALA A 234 1.26 15.80 -16.28
C ALA A 234 1.13 14.65 -15.26
N ALA A 235 2.20 14.30 -14.53
CA ALA A 235 2.14 13.25 -13.54
C ALA A 235 1.17 13.63 -12.42
N PRO A 236 0.22 12.73 -12.07
CA PRO A 236 -0.71 12.95 -10.96
C PRO A 236 0.05 13.08 -9.62
N THR A 237 -0.44 13.93 -8.73
CA THR A 237 0.26 14.29 -7.48
C THR A 237 -0.40 13.79 -6.21
N SER A 238 -1.56 13.11 -6.29
CA SER A 238 -2.21 12.56 -5.09
C SER A 238 -1.32 11.52 -4.38
N GLY A 239 -1.56 11.33 -3.10
CA GLY A 239 -0.78 10.37 -2.30
C GLY A 239 -0.90 8.94 -2.82
N ASP A 240 -2.09 8.53 -3.24
CA ASP A 240 -2.34 7.21 -3.79
C ASP A 240 -1.69 7.00 -5.17
N GLU A 241 -1.62 8.03 -6.01
CA GLU A 241 -0.89 7.98 -7.27
C GLU A 241 0.62 7.76 -7.07
N LEU A 242 1.20 8.46 -6.09
CA LEU A 242 2.60 8.26 -5.72
C LEU A 242 2.85 6.85 -5.18
N THR A 243 1.93 6.36 -4.36
CA THR A 243 1.99 5.00 -3.81
C THR A 243 1.89 3.96 -4.92
N PHE A 244 0.99 4.17 -5.88
CA PHE A 244 0.85 3.31 -7.05
C PHE A 244 2.10 3.32 -7.94
N PHE A 245 2.64 4.50 -8.22
CA PHE A 245 3.88 4.63 -8.99
C PHE A 245 5.02 3.85 -8.32
N MET A 246 5.24 4.06 -7.02
CA MET A 246 6.28 3.35 -6.28
C MET A 246 6.02 1.86 -6.16
N THR A 247 4.75 1.43 -6.12
CA THR A 247 4.37 0.01 -6.17
C THR A 247 4.87 -0.63 -7.46
N LYS A 248 4.64 0.00 -8.62
CA LYS A 248 5.14 -0.50 -9.92
C LYS A 248 6.67 -0.55 -9.95
N GLU A 249 7.34 0.47 -9.40
CA GLU A 249 8.81 0.49 -9.30
C GLU A 249 9.35 -0.71 -8.49
N ILE A 250 8.74 -1.01 -7.34
CA ILE A 250 9.13 -2.16 -6.51
C ILE A 250 8.84 -3.48 -7.21
N MET A 251 7.68 -3.61 -7.86
CA MET A 251 7.32 -4.81 -8.62
C MET A 251 8.30 -5.06 -9.77
N ASN A 252 8.65 -4.03 -10.53
CA ASN A 252 9.57 -4.12 -11.66
C ASN A 252 11.01 -4.47 -11.25
N ARG A 253 11.46 -3.98 -10.09
CA ARG A 253 12.85 -4.13 -9.66
C ARG A 253 13.12 -5.40 -8.88
N PHE A 254 12.21 -5.77 -7.98
CA PHE A 254 12.43 -6.84 -7.00
C PHE A 254 11.52 -8.04 -7.24
N ALA A 255 10.38 -7.83 -7.86
CA ALA A 255 9.35 -8.84 -8.02
C ALA A 255 9.06 -9.58 -6.70
N PRO A 256 8.68 -8.87 -5.60
CA PRO A 256 8.44 -9.49 -4.30
C PRO A 256 7.34 -10.55 -4.35
N SER A 257 7.42 -11.52 -3.47
CA SER A 257 6.41 -12.58 -3.34
C SER A 257 5.22 -12.14 -2.49
N LEU A 258 5.42 -11.23 -1.56
CA LEU A 258 4.38 -10.68 -0.69
C LEU A 258 4.43 -9.15 -0.69
N LEU A 259 3.33 -8.54 -1.11
CA LEU A 259 3.19 -7.09 -1.18
C LEU A 259 1.85 -6.65 -0.55
N VAL A 260 1.91 -5.70 0.36
CA VAL A 260 0.73 -4.99 0.87
C VAL A 260 0.81 -3.54 0.42
N VAL A 261 -0.21 -3.09 -0.31
CA VAL A 261 -0.35 -1.71 -0.78
C VAL A 261 -1.50 -1.07 -0.01
N ASN A 262 -1.19 -0.06 0.78
CA ASN A 262 -2.19 0.67 1.54
C ASN A 262 -2.41 2.04 0.91
N PHE A 263 -3.53 2.19 0.19
CA PHE A 263 -4.03 3.48 -0.27
C PHE A 263 -4.67 4.24 0.89
N TRP A 264 -4.81 5.57 0.76
CA TRP A 264 -5.27 6.40 1.89
C TRP A 264 -6.13 7.60 1.50
N ASP A 265 -6.12 8.06 0.26
CA ASP A 265 -6.74 9.33 -0.14
C ASP A 265 -8.23 9.41 0.19
N ILE A 266 -8.92 8.28 0.37
CA ILE A 266 -10.34 8.22 0.76
C ILE A 266 -10.57 8.85 2.15
N ASP A 267 -9.56 8.92 3.01
CA ASP A 267 -9.66 9.51 4.34
C ASP A 267 -9.92 11.04 4.33
N ILE A 268 -9.82 11.67 3.16
CA ILE A 268 -10.32 13.03 2.91
C ILE A 268 -11.79 13.21 3.31
N ALA A 269 -12.53 12.12 3.43
CA ALA A 269 -13.90 12.10 3.97
C ALA A 269 -14.05 12.85 5.30
N HIS A 270 -13.00 12.87 6.14
CA HIS A 270 -13.01 13.60 7.42
C HIS A 270 -13.22 15.11 7.26
N TYR A 271 -12.94 15.68 6.11
CA TYR A 271 -13.26 17.09 5.82
C TYR A 271 -14.77 17.33 5.54
N GLY A 272 -15.60 16.28 5.52
CA GLY A 272 -17.03 16.38 5.27
C GLY A 272 -17.43 16.71 3.83
N ALA A 273 -16.49 16.66 2.89
CA ALA A 273 -16.75 16.90 1.46
C ALA A 273 -17.04 15.58 0.74
N PHE A 274 -18.35 15.27 0.57
CA PHE A 274 -18.78 14.00 -0.01
C PHE A 274 -18.29 13.78 -1.44
N SER A 275 -18.23 14.84 -2.27
CA SER A 275 -17.69 14.76 -3.63
C SER A 275 -16.22 14.34 -3.65
N LEU A 276 -15.40 14.92 -2.78
CA LEU A 276 -13.98 14.58 -2.69
C LEU A 276 -13.77 13.14 -2.20
N TYR A 277 -14.61 12.71 -1.27
CA TYR A 277 -14.62 11.31 -0.82
C TYR A 277 -14.93 10.35 -1.97
N LEU A 278 -15.98 10.60 -2.75
CA LEU A 278 -16.32 9.77 -3.91
C LEU A 278 -15.27 9.82 -5.02
N ASP A 279 -14.64 10.97 -5.24
CA ASP A 279 -13.55 11.10 -6.21
C ASP A 279 -12.32 10.28 -5.79
N ALA A 280 -12.01 10.24 -4.48
CA ALA A 280 -10.96 9.37 -3.96
C ALA A 280 -11.33 7.87 -4.10
N VAL A 281 -12.59 7.49 -3.87
CA VAL A 281 -13.07 6.11 -4.11
C VAL A 281 -12.88 5.72 -5.57
N ARG A 282 -13.30 6.56 -6.52
CA ARG A 282 -13.13 6.32 -7.97
C ARG A 282 -11.67 6.24 -8.38
N ARG A 283 -10.82 7.07 -7.78
CA ARG A 283 -9.36 7.01 -8.00
C ARG A 283 -8.81 5.67 -7.54
N THR A 284 -9.15 5.23 -6.34
CA THR A 284 -8.67 3.94 -5.81
C THR A 284 -9.16 2.77 -6.66
N ASP A 285 -10.41 2.80 -7.15
CA ASP A 285 -10.95 1.79 -8.09
C ASP A 285 -10.10 1.71 -9.37
N ARG A 286 -9.81 2.85 -9.99
CA ARG A 286 -8.96 2.94 -11.17
C ARG A 286 -7.55 2.42 -10.90
N LEU A 287 -6.92 2.81 -9.78
CA LEU A 287 -5.57 2.37 -9.42
C LEU A 287 -5.49 0.87 -9.17
N VAL A 288 -6.52 0.28 -8.58
CA VAL A 288 -6.63 -1.19 -8.41
C VAL A 288 -6.70 -1.88 -9.77
N HIS A 289 -7.52 -1.36 -10.69
CA HIS A 289 -7.62 -1.91 -12.05
C HIS A 289 -6.28 -1.81 -12.81
N GLU A 290 -5.64 -0.66 -12.79
CA GLU A 290 -4.32 -0.47 -13.41
C GLU A 290 -3.24 -1.37 -12.78
N LEU A 291 -3.30 -1.58 -11.46
CA LEU A 291 -2.40 -2.52 -10.78
C LEU A 291 -2.63 -3.96 -11.28
N TRP A 292 -3.90 -4.37 -11.44
CA TRP A 292 -4.21 -5.68 -12.00
C TRP A 292 -3.70 -5.84 -13.43
N GLN A 293 -3.86 -4.82 -14.27
CA GLN A 293 -3.27 -4.79 -15.62
C GLN A 293 -1.74 -4.91 -15.57
N HIS A 294 -1.09 -4.21 -14.64
CA HIS A 294 0.34 -4.29 -14.46
C HIS A 294 0.79 -5.68 -14.01
N VAL A 295 0.07 -6.33 -13.08
CA VAL A 295 0.28 -7.73 -12.69
C VAL A 295 0.24 -8.65 -13.90
N GLN A 296 -0.75 -8.50 -14.80
CA GLN A 296 -0.91 -9.33 -15.98
C GLN A 296 0.17 -9.05 -17.04
N SER A 297 0.74 -7.85 -17.06
CA SER A 297 1.81 -7.48 -18.01
C SER A 297 3.18 -8.07 -17.64
N LEU A 298 3.41 -8.37 -16.37
CA LEU A 298 4.71 -8.82 -15.87
C LEU A 298 4.84 -10.36 -15.86
N PRO A 299 5.79 -10.96 -16.58
CA PRO A 299 6.01 -12.42 -16.56
C PRO A 299 6.26 -13.00 -15.16
N ALA A 300 6.85 -12.21 -14.27
CA ALA A 300 7.10 -12.62 -12.88
C ALA A 300 5.82 -12.76 -12.05
N TYR A 301 4.72 -12.14 -12.45
CA TYR A 301 3.46 -12.06 -11.70
C TYR A 301 2.30 -12.77 -12.41
N ARG A 302 2.24 -12.68 -13.73
CA ARG A 302 1.18 -13.31 -14.52
C ARG A 302 1.02 -14.79 -14.14
N ASP A 303 -0.21 -15.23 -14.02
CA ASP A 303 -0.61 -16.63 -13.71
C ASP A 303 -0.12 -17.18 -12.37
N ARG A 304 0.56 -16.38 -11.56
CA ARG A 304 1.12 -16.77 -10.24
C ARG A 304 0.64 -15.92 -9.10
N THR A 305 -0.06 -14.84 -9.38
CA THR A 305 -0.43 -13.83 -8.39
C THR A 305 -1.88 -13.97 -8.00
N THR A 306 -2.12 -13.98 -6.70
CA THR A 306 -3.42 -13.72 -6.12
C THR A 306 -3.45 -12.27 -5.64
N LEU A 307 -4.36 -11.48 -6.20
CA LEU A 307 -4.65 -10.12 -5.75
C LEU A 307 -5.88 -10.17 -4.85
N MET A 308 -5.79 -9.59 -3.66
CA MET A 308 -6.93 -9.36 -2.76
C MET A 308 -7.13 -7.87 -2.56
N VAL A 309 -8.35 -7.39 -2.80
CA VAL A 309 -8.75 -6.01 -2.60
C VAL A 309 -9.77 -5.98 -1.46
N VAL A 310 -9.48 -5.23 -0.41
CA VAL A 310 -10.31 -5.19 0.79
C VAL A 310 -10.28 -3.81 1.42
N PRO A 311 -11.43 -3.20 1.79
CA PRO A 311 -11.41 -2.03 2.65
C PRO A 311 -10.84 -2.38 4.03
N GLU A 312 -10.03 -1.51 4.59
CA GLU A 312 -9.54 -1.72 5.95
C GLU A 312 -10.68 -1.66 6.99
N MET A 313 -11.68 -0.79 6.75
CA MET A 313 -12.91 -0.67 7.53
C MET A 313 -14.00 0.01 6.70
N GLY A 314 -15.22 0.00 7.23
CA GLY A 314 -16.34 0.79 6.72
C GLY A 314 -16.33 2.23 7.26
N ARG A 315 -17.40 2.96 6.90
CA ARG A 315 -17.73 4.27 7.48
C ARG A 315 -19.17 4.29 7.93
N ASP A 316 -19.51 5.23 8.83
CA ASP A 316 -20.83 5.36 9.40
C ASP A 316 -21.88 5.57 8.31
N SER A 317 -23.00 4.85 8.45
CA SER A 317 -24.11 4.86 7.48
C SER A 317 -25.08 6.02 7.65
N ASP A 318 -24.92 6.88 8.69
CA ASP A 318 -25.82 8.02 8.89
C ASP A 318 -25.86 8.94 7.65
N VAL A 319 -26.96 8.84 6.92
CA VAL A 319 -27.21 9.65 5.72
C VAL A 319 -27.84 11.00 6.04
N ALA A 320 -28.40 11.18 7.22
CA ALA A 320 -29.00 12.44 7.66
C ALA A 320 -27.96 13.46 8.14
N GLY A 321 -26.80 12.95 8.57
CA GLY A 321 -25.63 13.74 8.94
C GLY A 321 -24.46 13.45 8.00
N ASN A 322 -23.26 13.78 8.42
CA ASN A 322 -22.01 13.51 7.71
C ASN A 322 -21.41 12.15 8.10
N GLY A 323 -22.23 11.08 8.19
CA GLY A 323 -21.78 9.76 8.63
C GLY A 323 -20.54 9.26 7.87
N PHE A 324 -20.51 9.46 6.54
CA PHE A 324 -19.35 9.10 5.72
C PHE A 324 -18.03 9.72 6.20
N ALA A 325 -18.08 10.83 6.93
CA ALA A 325 -16.88 11.47 7.50
C ALA A 325 -16.32 10.74 8.72
N ASN A 326 -17.04 9.74 9.26
CA ASN A 326 -16.69 9.08 10.50
C ASN A 326 -16.55 7.55 10.31
N HIS A 327 -15.57 6.94 10.94
CA HIS A 327 -15.38 5.49 10.99
C HIS A 327 -15.18 4.95 12.42
N ARG A 328 -15.32 5.79 13.45
CA ARG A 328 -15.15 5.44 14.86
C ARG A 328 -16.41 5.64 15.69
N SER A 329 -17.57 5.82 15.07
CA SER A 329 -18.83 6.08 15.78
C SER A 329 -19.34 4.90 16.62
N GLY A 330 -18.81 3.70 16.37
CA GLY A 330 -19.35 2.46 16.93
C GLY A 330 -20.50 1.88 16.10
N ASP A 331 -20.97 2.56 15.06
CA ASP A 331 -21.94 2.04 14.10
C ASP A 331 -21.44 0.77 13.42
N GLU A 332 -22.31 -0.22 13.23
CA GLU A 332 -21.95 -1.49 12.61
C GLU A 332 -21.50 -1.36 11.15
N SER A 333 -21.95 -0.31 10.44
CA SER A 333 -21.49 -0.01 9.09
C SER A 333 -19.98 0.32 9.03
N CYS A 334 -19.41 0.87 10.11
CA CYS A 334 -17.96 1.06 10.23
C CYS A 334 -17.18 -0.26 10.23
N ARG A 335 -17.84 -1.39 10.54
CA ARG A 335 -17.25 -2.72 10.54
C ARG A 335 -17.54 -3.50 9.26
N ARG A 336 -18.57 -3.08 8.50
CA ARG A 336 -18.99 -3.75 7.28
C ARG A 336 -18.09 -3.40 6.13
N VAL A 337 -17.44 -4.42 5.58
CA VAL A 337 -16.55 -4.33 4.41
C VAL A 337 -16.86 -5.46 3.43
N TRP A 338 -16.08 -5.53 2.39
CA TRP A 338 -16.13 -6.57 1.36
C TRP A 338 -14.71 -7.02 0.99
N LEU A 339 -14.60 -8.12 0.26
CA LEU A 339 -13.33 -8.57 -0.30
C LEU A 339 -13.55 -9.05 -1.73
N VAL A 340 -12.66 -8.65 -2.62
CA VAL A 340 -12.56 -9.17 -3.99
C VAL A 340 -11.20 -9.85 -4.14
N ALA A 341 -11.19 -11.11 -4.57
CA ALA A 341 -9.98 -11.86 -4.86
C ALA A 341 -9.90 -12.16 -6.37
N LEU A 342 -8.71 -12.07 -6.95
CA LEU A 342 -8.43 -12.25 -8.38
C LEU A 342 -7.18 -13.10 -8.58
N GLY A 343 -7.13 -13.83 -9.68
CA GLY A 343 -5.92 -14.44 -10.21
C GLY A 343 -5.70 -15.90 -9.84
N ALA A 344 -4.47 -16.26 -9.55
CA ALA A 344 -4.09 -17.66 -9.33
C ALA A 344 -4.83 -18.27 -8.14
N GLY A 345 -5.42 -19.44 -8.35
CA GLY A 345 -6.18 -20.17 -7.30
C GLY A 345 -7.53 -19.56 -6.95
N VAL A 346 -8.02 -18.58 -7.71
CA VAL A 346 -9.30 -17.91 -7.46
C VAL A 346 -10.34 -18.35 -8.50
N PRO A 347 -11.52 -18.82 -8.09
CA PRO A 347 -12.64 -19.09 -9.00
C PRO A 347 -13.07 -17.80 -9.71
N LYS A 348 -13.37 -17.90 -11.00
CA LYS A 348 -13.79 -16.74 -11.82
C LYS A 348 -15.31 -16.59 -11.80
N GLY A 349 -15.78 -15.34 -11.74
CA GLY A 349 -17.20 -15.00 -11.79
C GLY A 349 -17.99 -15.62 -10.62
N ALA A 350 -17.33 -15.86 -9.51
CA ALA A 350 -17.93 -16.48 -8.34
C ALA A 350 -18.27 -15.44 -7.26
N GLY A 351 -19.31 -15.71 -6.52
CA GLY A 351 -19.69 -14.95 -5.35
C GLY A 351 -20.10 -15.89 -4.23
N THR A 352 -19.94 -15.50 -2.99
CA THR A 352 -20.38 -16.27 -1.84
C THR A 352 -20.99 -15.35 -0.78
N GLU A 353 -22.17 -15.72 -0.31
CA GLU A 353 -22.84 -15.05 0.80
C GLU A 353 -22.24 -15.44 2.16
N ARG A 354 -21.25 -16.32 2.18
CA ARG A 354 -20.58 -16.72 3.42
C ARG A 354 -19.88 -15.50 4.04
N PRO A 355 -20.25 -15.13 5.27
CA PRO A 355 -19.57 -14.02 5.95
C PRO A 355 -18.12 -14.41 6.27
N ILE A 356 -17.22 -13.46 6.04
CA ILE A 356 -15.81 -13.56 6.38
C ILE A 356 -15.39 -12.41 7.30
N ARG A 357 -14.19 -12.51 7.88
CA ARG A 357 -13.60 -11.46 8.68
C ARG A 357 -12.37 -10.89 7.97
N THR A 358 -12.08 -9.63 8.17
CA THR A 358 -10.86 -9.03 7.60
C THR A 358 -9.59 -9.77 8.06
N MET A 359 -9.57 -10.28 9.28
CA MET A 359 -8.47 -11.07 9.82
C MET A 359 -8.28 -12.45 9.14
N ASP A 360 -9.25 -12.91 8.34
CA ASP A 360 -9.13 -14.15 7.56
C ASP A 360 -8.18 -13.98 6.34
N VAL A 361 -7.85 -12.74 5.98
CA VAL A 361 -6.89 -12.42 4.91
C VAL A 361 -5.49 -12.95 5.24
N ALA A 362 -4.98 -12.71 6.45
CA ALA A 362 -3.63 -13.12 6.82
C ALA A 362 -3.38 -14.64 6.70
N PRO A 363 -4.20 -15.52 7.29
CA PRO A 363 -4.00 -16.96 7.14
C PRO A 363 -4.28 -17.45 5.72
N THR A 364 -5.09 -16.76 4.93
CA THR A 364 -5.26 -17.03 3.50
C THR A 364 -3.97 -16.74 2.73
N VAL A 365 -3.34 -15.58 2.98
CA VAL A 365 -2.00 -15.27 2.44
C VAL A 365 -0.99 -16.34 2.81
N ALA A 366 -1.00 -16.78 4.07
CA ALA A 366 -0.11 -17.83 4.55
C ALA A 366 -0.31 -19.16 3.81
N GLN A 367 -1.56 -19.55 3.60
CA GLN A 367 -1.90 -20.76 2.82
C GLN A 367 -1.39 -20.65 1.37
N ILE A 368 -1.61 -19.52 0.71
CA ILE A 368 -1.16 -19.28 -0.68
C ILE A 368 0.36 -19.38 -0.79
N LEU A 369 1.08 -18.80 0.16
CA LEU A 369 2.54 -18.74 0.16
C LEU A 369 3.22 -19.94 0.85
N GLY A 370 2.43 -20.91 1.34
CA GLY A 370 2.92 -22.19 1.85
C GLY A 370 3.61 -22.11 3.22
N PHE A 371 3.11 -21.26 4.11
CA PHE A 371 3.55 -21.24 5.51
C PHE A 371 2.37 -21.25 6.49
N LYS A 372 2.66 -21.51 7.76
CA LYS A 372 1.64 -21.51 8.82
C LYS A 372 1.78 -20.29 9.69
N MET A 373 0.67 -19.67 10.02
CA MET A 373 0.64 -18.58 11.00
C MET A 373 0.57 -19.13 12.44
N VAL A 374 1.34 -18.51 13.31
CA VAL A 374 1.30 -18.73 14.76
C VAL A 374 0.41 -17.64 15.37
N GLU A 375 -0.39 -18.00 16.37
CA GLU A 375 -1.26 -17.04 17.10
C GLU A 375 -2.27 -16.30 16.20
N CYS A 376 -2.88 -16.99 15.26
CA CYS A 376 -3.86 -16.44 14.34
C CYS A 376 -5.30 -16.75 14.78
N GLU A 377 -6.16 -15.73 14.88
CA GLU A 377 -7.60 -15.86 15.14
C GLU A 377 -8.38 -16.06 13.84
N GLY A 378 -7.83 -15.60 12.71
CA GLY A 378 -8.40 -15.75 11.38
C GLY A 378 -8.36 -17.19 10.88
N ARG A 379 -9.13 -17.47 9.83
CA ARG A 379 -9.17 -18.77 9.14
C ARG A 379 -8.98 -18.56 7.64
N PRO A 380 -8.22 -19.43 6.95
CA PRO A 380 -8.10 -19.33 5.51
C PRO A 380 -9.46 -19.40 4.81
N LEU A 381 -9.57 -18.69 3.70
CA LEU A 381 -10.76 -18.67 2.86
C LEU A 381 -10.82 -19.98 2.04
N PRO A 382 -11.77 -20.90 2.30
CA PRO A 382 -11.75 -22.23 1.71
C PRO A 382 -12.13 -22.26 0.23
N GLU A 383 -12.71 -21.18 -0.30
CA GLU A 383 -13.05 -21.07 -1.72
C GLU A 383 -11.83 -20.83 -2.59
N LEU A 384 -10.71 -20.41 -2.00
CA LEU A 384 -9.44 -20.23 -2.71
C LEU A 384 -8.66 -21.56 -2.67
N VAL A 385 -8.36 -22.10 -3.85
CA VAL A 385 -7.74 -23.43 -4.00
C VAL A 385 -6.30 -23.28 -4.48
N PHE A 386 -5.33 -23.77 -3.68
CA PHE A 386 -3.89 -23.62 -3.95
C PHE A 386 -3.13 -24.95 -3.86
#